data_1ecc90a3ce0d47b303579a99c2a27655
#
_entry.id   1ecc90a3ce0d47b303579a99c2a27655
#
_cell.length_a   1.000
_cell.length_b   1.000
_cell.length_c   1.000
_cell.angle_alpha   90.00
_cell.angle_beta   90.00
_cell.angle_gamma   90.00
#
_symmetry.space_group_name_H-M   'P 1'
#
loop_
_entity.id
_entity.type
_entity.pdbx_description
1 polymer ?
#
loop_
_entity_poly.entity_id
_entity_poly.type
_entity_poly.pdbx_seq_one_letter_code
_entity_poly.pdbx_strand_id
1 'polypeptide(L)'
;KIMNAAVNFYTHACEGCNADEQAARNRERQVNRGVPYLFLKPTRGAVVGDGDDIIMPFGRDRIEWEVEMAIVFGRTGKYVSADRAYDHVFGYMVAMDISDRGGRPPGGYGSGSDWFVGKGHDTFAPQGPWIVPKEFYGDPMERLHQTLVIDGVTVQEARAGDMIHNIPELIEY
;
A
#
# COMPACT_ATOMS: atom_id res chain seq x y z
N LYS A 1 8.86 10.97 4.69
CA LYS A 1 8.47 9.65 5.24
C LYS A 1 7.55 8.98 4.24
N ILE A 2 7.68 7.67 4.09
CA ILE A 2 6.72 6.84 3.37
C ILE A 2 5.97 6.04 4.43
N MET A 3 4.65 6.19 4.47
CA MET A 3 3.76 5.45 5.37
C MET A 3 2.79 4.67 4.50
N ASN A 4 2.72 3.36 4.70
CA ASN A 4 1.81 2.48 3.97
C ASN A 4 0.71 1.98 4.91
N ALA A 5 -0.49 1.80 4.37
CA ALA A 5 -1.62 1.23 5.08
C ALA A 5 -1.69 -0.28 4.81
N ALA A 6 -1.45 -1.08 5.84
CA ALA A 6 -1.48 -2.52 5.73
C ALA A 6 -2.91 -3.06 5.59
N VAL A 7 -3.10 -4.00 4.67
CA VAL A 7 -4.35 -4.79 4.53
C VAL A 7 -5.59 -3.90 4.46
N ASN A 8 -5.53 -2.79 3.72
CA ASN A 8 -6.60 -1.79 3.68
C ASN A 8 -7.63 -2.03 2.56
N PHE A 9 -7.64 -3.20 1.93
CA PHE A 9 -8.63 -3.59 0.94
C PHE A 9 -9.32 -4.90 1.38
N TYR A 10 -10.64 -4.97 1.22
CA TYR A 10 -11.42 -6.15 1.60
C TYR A 10 -10.98 -7.40 0.85
N THR A 11 -10.71 -7.29 -0.45
CA THR A 11 -10.22 -8.39 -1.28
C THR A 11 -8.86 -8.88 -0.81
N HIS A 12 -7.90 -7.97 -0.57
CA HIS A 12 -6.57 -8.31 -0.04
C HIS A 12 -6.65 -8.98 1.34
N ALA A 13 -7.54 -8.51 2.18
CA ALA A 13 -7.72 -9.05 3.53
C ALA A 13 -8.22 -10.51 3.55
N CYS A 14 -8.63 -11.04 2.42
CA CYS A 14 -9.16 -12.40 2.27
C CYS A 14 -8.57 -13.12 1.05
N GLU A 15 -7.34 -12.79 0.67
CA GLU A 15 -6.63 -13.54 -0.37
C GLU A 15 -6.58 -15.03 -0.04
N GLY A 16 -6.95 -15.87 -1.03
CA GLY A 16 -7.07 -17.31 -0.85
C GLY A 16 -8.37 -17.80 -0.19
N CYS A 17 -9.26 -16.90 0.24
CA CYS A 17 -10.60 -17.29 0.70
C CYS A 17 -11.49 -17.73 -0.47
N ASN A 18 -12.42 -18.64 -0.21
CA ASN A 18 -13.54 -18.85 -1.11
C ASN A 18 -14.56 -17.69 -0.99
N ALA A 19 -15.55 -17.66 -1.89
CA ALA A 19 -16.52 -16.56 -1.97
C ALA A 19 -17.36 -16.39 -0.68
N ASP A 20 -17.72 -17.48 0.00
CA ASP A 20 -18.51 -17.43 1.22
C ASP A 20 -17.69 -16.92 2.40
N GLU A 21 -16.45 -17.38 2.53
CA GLU A 21 -15.48 -16.89 3.53
C GLU A 21 -15.19 -15.41 3.33
N GLN A 22 -14.97 -14.98 2.08
CA GLN A 22 -14.75 -13.57 1.76
C GLN A 22 -15.97 -12.72 2.15
N ALA A 23 -17.18 -13.16 1.78
CA ALA A 23 -18.40 -12.44 2.13
C ALA A 23 -18.62 -12.37 3.64
N ALA A 24 -18.30 -13.43 4.39
CA ALA A 24 -18.39 -13.44 5.84
C ALA A 24 -17.40 -12.48 6.49
N ARG A 25 -16.14 -12.51 6.10
CA ARG A 25 -15.09 -11.60 6.61
C ARG A 25 -15.36 -10.14 6.24
N ASN A 26 -15.84 -9.87 5.04
CA ASN A 26 -16.20 -8.52 4.64
C ASN A 26 -17.31 -7.95 5.50
N ARG A 27 -18.38 -8.75 5.79
CA ARG A 27 -19.45 -8.34 6.71
C ARG A 27 -18.92 -8.05 8.11
N GLU A 28 -18.07 -8.93 8.64
CA GLU A 28 -17.44 -8.73 9.95
C GLU A 28 -16.63 -7.42 10.00
N ARG A 29 -15.81 -7.18 8.99
CA ARG A 29 -14.98 -5.96 8.89
C ARG A 29 -15.79 -4.70 8.66
N GLN A 30 -16.90 -4.76 7.95
CA GLN A 30 -17.81 -3.61 7.80
C GLN A 30 -18.40 -3.17 9.14
N VAL A 31 -18.63 -4.11 10.05
CA VAL A 31 -19.16 -3.85 11.39
C VAL A 31 -18.04 -3.48 12.38
N ASN A 32 -16.89 -4.12 12.26
CA ASN A 32 -15.77 -3.95 13.19
C ASN A 32 -14.46 -3.74 12.40
N ARG A 33 -14.31 -2.55 11.79
CA ARG A 33 -13.13 -2.20 10.99
C ARG A 33 -11.85 -2.03 11.82
N GLY A 34 -12.01 -1.78 13.12
CA GLY A 34 -10.88 -1.40 13.96
C GLY A 34 -10.30 -0.03 13.59
N VAL A 35 -9.01 0.12 13.80
CA VAL A 35 -8.24 1.30 13.39
C VAL A 35 -7.29 0.94 12.25
N PRO A 36 -6.87 1.90 11.42
CA PRO A 36 -5.86 1.65 10.39
C PRO A 36 -4.57 1.06 10.98
N TYR A 37 -3.95 0.16 10.25
CA TYR A 37 -2.62 -0.33 10.59
C TYR A 37 -1.61 0.26 9.62
N LEU A 38 -0.72 1.12 10.12
CA LEU A 38 0.28 1.81 9.32
C LEU A 38 1.68 1.29 9.63
N PHE A 39 2.54 1.28 8.61
CA PHE A 39 3.96 1.00 8.75
C PHE A 39 4.79 1.97 7.91
N LEU A 40 6.10 1.97 8.14
CA LEU A 40 7.04 2.84 7.45
C LEU A 40 7.89 2.03 6.48
N LYS A 41 8.12 2.59 5.29
CA LYS A 41 9.19 2.17 4.39
C LYS A 41 10.34 3.17 4.44
N PRO A 42 11.60 2.74 4.25
CA PRO A 42 12.73 3.65 4.11
C PRO A 42 12.51 4.59 2.92
N THR A 43 12.94 5.83 3.08
CA THR A 43 12.92 6.80 1.97
C THR A 43 14.25 6.85 1.24
N ARG A 44 15.34 6.52 1.92
CA ARG A 44 16.69 6.51 1.33
C ARG A 44 17.05 5.07 0.97
N GLY A 45 17.50 4.90 -0.26
CA GLY A 45 17.86 3.59 -0.82
C GLY A 45 16.66 2.77 -1.34
N ALA A 46 15.49 2.89 -0.72
CA ALA A 46 14.31 2.13 -1.15
C ALA A 46 13.56 2.74 -2.33
N VAL A 47 13.56 4.08 -2.46
CA VAL A 47 12.85 4.76 -3.55
C VAL A 47 13.67 4.67 -4.83
N VAL A 48 13.02 4.19 -5.88
CA VAL A 48 13.51 4.15 -7.26
C VAL A 48 12.41 4.65 -8.20
N GLY A 49 12.80 5.13 -9.38
CA GLY A 49 11.90 5.71 -10.37
C GLY A 49 11.43 4.72 -11.42
N ASP A 50 10.71 5.27 -12.41
CA ASP A 50 10.29 4.52 -13.58
C ASP A 50 11.50 4.11 -14.42
N GLY A 51 11.56 2.82 -14.77
CA GLY A 51 12.67 2.23 -15.53
C GLY A 51 13.87 1.79 -14.69
N ASP A 52 13.88 2.07 -13.39
CA ASP A 52 14.91 1.55 -12.49
C ASP A 52 14.64 0.09 -12.11
N ASP A 53 15.69 -0.64 -11.79
CA ASP A 53 15.61 -2.03 -11.39
C ASP A 53 15.15 -2.20 -9.94
N ILE A 54 14.30 -3.20 -9.69
CA ILE A 54 14.03 -3.73 -8.35
C ILE A 54 15.06 -4.84 -8.10
N ILE A 55 15.98 -4.60 -7.17
CA ILE A 55 17.11 -5.50 -6.93
C ILE A 55 16.70 -6.58 -5.92
N MET A 56 16.82 -7.84 -6.35
CA MET A 56 16.61 -8.99 -5.47
C MET A 56 17.69 -9.02 -4.38
N PRO A 57 17.31 -8.97 -3.09
CA PRO A 57 18.30 -9.05 -2.01
C PRO A 57 18.99 -10.41 -1.99
N PHE A 58 20.27 -10.42 -1.65
CA PHE A 58 21.06 -11.64 -1.61
C PHE A 58 20.43 -12.70 -0.69
N GLY A 59 20.27 -13.92 -1.23
CA GLY A 59 19.70 -15.05 -0.50
C GLY A 59 18.18 -14.95 -0.24
N ARG A 60 17.48 -14.04 -0.93
CA ARG A 60 16.00 -13.90 -0.85
C ARG A 60 15.39 -14.33 -2.18
N ASP A 61 14.29 -15.10 -2.11
CA ASP A 61 13.62 -15.69 -3.26
C ASP A 61 12.09 -15.58 -3.21
N ARG A 62 11.53 -14.96 -2.17
CA ARG A 62 10.09 -14.79 -1.98
C ARG A 62 9.71 -13.32 -2.00
N ILE A 63 9.97 -12.68 -3.14
CA ILE A 63 9.65 -11.28 -3.36
C ILE A 63 8.31 -11.18 -4.09
N GLU A 64 7.44 -10.35 -3.56
CA GLU A 64 6.10 -10.09 -4.10
C GLU A 64 5.94 -8.62 -4.44
N TRP A 65 5.01 -8.35 -5.33
CA TRP A 65 4.56 -7.03 -5.73
C TRP A 65 3.34 -6.61 -4.92
N GLU A 66 3.15 -5.32 -4.80
CA GLU A 66 1.89 -4.72 -4.35
C GLU A 66 1.78 -3.36 -5.05
N VAL A 67 0.95 -3.25 -6.12
CA VAL A 67 0.71 -1.95 -6.72
C VAL A 67 -0.24 -1.14 -5.86
N GLU A 68 0.11 0.13 -5.65
CA GLU A 68 -0.58 1.03 -4.74
C GLU A 68 -0.77 2.42 -5.35
N MET A 69 -1.67 3.19 -4.76
CA MET A 69 -1.74 4.63 -4.96
C MET A 69 -1.04 5.34 -3.81
N ALA A 70 0.00 6.09 -4.12
CA ALA A 70 0.61 7.00 -3.17
C ALA A 70 -0.12 8.33 -3.12
N ILE A 71 -0.39 8.82 -1.92
CA ILE A 71 -0.91 10.15 -1.64
C ILE A 71 0.26 11.07 -1.33
N VAL A 72 0.46 12.08 -2.16
CA VAL A 72 1.56 13.03 -2.00
C VAL A 72 1.07 14.24 -1.22
N PHE A 73 1.67 14.49 -0.07
CA PHE A 73 1.36 15.66 0.75
C PHE A 73 2.12 16.89 0.25
N GLY A 74 1.40 17.98 0.00
CA GLY A 74 1.96 19.28 -0.36
C GLY A 74 2.03 20.25 0.82
N ARG A 75 1.39 19.92 1.94
CA ARG A 75 1.34 20.76 3.13
C ARG A 75 1.59 19.93 4.38
N THR A 76 2.46 20.41 5.24
CA THR A 76 2.69 19.81 6.56
C THR A 76 1.41 19.88 7.40
N GLY A 77 1.10 18.78 8.08
CA GLY A 77 -0.04 18.68 8.99
C GLY A 77 0.33 17.94 10.27
N LYS A 78 -0.43 18.24 11.33
CA LYS A 78 -0.44 17.49 12.58
C LYS A 78 -1.85 17.61 13.17
N TYR A 79 -2.39 16.47 13.64
CA TYR A 79 -3.78 16.40 14.14
C TYR A 79 -4.79 16.89 13.09
N VAL A 80 -4.63 16.38 11.87
CA VAL A 80 -5.49 16.72 10.74
C VAL A 80 -6.78 15.92 10.86
N SER A 81 -7.93 16.56 10.93
CA SER A 81 -9.22 15.89 10.93
C SER A 81 -9.60 15.40 9.53
N ALA A 82 -10.41 14.35 9.45
CA ALA A 82 -10.80 13.73 8.18
C ALA A 82 -11.44 14.71 7.19
N ASP A 83 -12.26 15.64 7.67
CA ASP A 83 -12.90 16.70 6.86
C ASP A 83 -11.90 17.70 6.25
N ARG A 84 -10.69 17.80 6.81
CA ARG A 84 -9.61 18.68 6.34
C ARG A 84 -8.48 17.91 5.63
N ALA A 85 -8.60 16.58 5.54
CA ALA A 85 -7.53 15.73 5.03
C ALA A 85 -7.04 16.15 3.63
N TYR A 86 -7.96 16.39 2.70
CA TYR A 86 -7.61 16.78 1.34
C TYR A 86 -6.98 18.16 1.21
N ASP A 87 -7.07 19.05 2.21
CA ASP A 87 -6.36 20.33 2.22
C ASP A 87 -4.84 20.14 2.24
N HIS A 88 -4.38 19.01 2.71
CA HIS A 88 -2.97 18.67 2.83
C HIS A 88 -2.43 17.88 1.63
N VAL A 89 -3.31 17.31 0.81
CA VAL A 89 -2.94 16.52 -0.36
C VAL A 89 -2.56 17.44 -1.53
N PHE A 90 -1.38 17.18 -2.12
CA PHE A 90 -0.95 17.80 -3.38
C PHE A 90 -1.46 17.01 -4.58
N GLY A 91 -1.33 15.69 -4.55
CA GLY A 91 -1.70 14.84 -5.68
C GLY A 91 -1.49 13.36 -5.40
N TYR A 92 -1.54 12.58 -6.46
CA TYR A 92 -1.50 11.13 -6.43
C TYR A 92 -0.43 10.61 -7.39
N MET A 93 0.12 9.46 -7.07
CA MET A 93 1.18 8.83 -7.85
C MET A 93 1.04 7.31 -7.75
N VAL A 94 1.49 6.58 -8.74
CA VAL A 94 1.66 5.14 -8.63
C VAL A 94 2.84 4.85 -7.71
N ALA A 95 2.69 3.88 -6.84
CA ALA A 95 3.76 3.35 -6.01
C ALA A 95 3.67 1.83 -5.97
N MET A 96 4.75 1.19 -5.55
CA MET A 96 4.77 -0.22 -5.25
C MET A 96 5.32 -0.47 -3.86
N ASP A 97 4.66 -1.35 -3.12
CA ASP A 97 5.13 -1.87 -1.84
C ASP A 97 5.76 -3.25 -2.04
N ILE A 98 6.95 -3.27 -2.64
CA ILE A 98 7.67 -4.52 -2.84
C ILE A 98 7.96 -5.16 -1.48
N SER A 99 7.71 -6.47 -1.40
CA SER A 99 7.65 -7.20 -0.14
C SER A 99 8.46 -8.49 -0.21
N ASP A 100 9.34 -8.69 0.77
CA ASP A 100 10.01 -9.96 0.99
C ASP A 100 9.21 -10.82 1.98
N ARG A 101 8.62 -11.90 1.50
CA ARG A 101 7.84 -12.86 2.29
C ARG A 101 8.69 -13.99 2.87
N GLY A 102 10.00 -13.96 2.66
CA GLY A 102 10.93 -14.98 3.18
C GLY A 102 11.05 -14.97 4.71
N GLY A 103 10.50 -13.94 5.36
CA GLY A 103 10.50 -13.83 6.82
C GLY A 103 11.90 -13.63 7.40
N ARG A 104 12.03 -13.87 8.69
CA ARG A 104 13.32 -13.83 9.38
C ARG A 104 14.18 -15.02 8.97
N PRO A 105 15.50 -14.85 8.92
CA PRO A 105 16.42 -15.98 8.71
C PRO A 105 16.19 -17.07 9.76
N PRO A 106 16.49 -18.34 9.43
CA PRO A 106 16.46 -19.44 10.40
C PRO A 106 17.26 -19.09 11.66
N GLY A 107 16.69 -19.37 12.84
CA GLY A 107 17.29 -19.00 14.12
C GLY A 107 16.97 -17.57 14.60
N GLY A 108 16.21 -16.78 13.84
CA GLY A 108 15.70 -15.49 14.27
C GLY A 108 14.74 -15.60 15.45
N TYR A 109 14.73 -14.61 16.36
CA TYR A 109 13.87 -14.61 17.52
C TYR A 109 12.40 -14.33 17.11
N GLY A 110 11.50 -15.19 17.58
CA GLY A 110 10.06 -15.07 17.38
C GLY A 110 9.55 -15.68 16.07
N SER A 111 8.24 -15.85 16.00
CA SER A 111 7.51 -16.28 14.81
C SER A 111 6.78 -15.09 14.18
N GLY A 112 6.64 -15.10 12.86
CA GLY A 112 5.88 -14.09 12.13
C GLY A 112 6.73 -13.23 11.20
N SER A 113 6.08 -12.30 10.53
CA SER A 113 6.72 -11.39 9.59
C SER A 113 7.47 -10.28 10.34
N ASP A 114 8.70 -10.03 9.90
CA ASP A 114 9.47 -8.87 10.30
C ASP A 114 9.34 -7.82 9.19
N TRP A 115 8.56 -6.80 9.43
CA TRP A 115 8.26 -5.80 8.41
C TRP A 115 9.43 -4.83 8.16
N PHE A 116 10.34 -4.71 9.11
CA PHE A 116 11.58 -3.99 8.86
C PHE A 116 12.42 -4.73 7.80
N VAL A 117 12.55 -6.04 7.92
CA VAL A 117 13.22 -6.88 6.91
C VAL A 117 12.36 -6.96 5.65
N GLY A 118 11.07 -7.32 5.79
CA GLY A 118 10.23 -7.62 4.64
C GLY A 118 9.89 -6.43 3.74
N LYS A 119 9.88 -5.22 4.28
CA LYS A 119 9.47 -4.00 3.56
C LYS A 119 10.59 -2.97 3.41
N GLY A 120 11.78 -3.24 3.99
CA GLY A 120 12.85 -2.25 4.15
C GLY A 120 14.06 -2.41 3.25
N HIS A 121 14.06 -3.35 2.31
CA HIS A 121 15.19 -3.52 1.37
C HIS A 121 15.35 -2.31 0.45
N ASP A 122 16.57 -2.11 -0.03
CA ASP A 122 16.85 -1.15 -1.08
C ASP A 122 16.02 -1.44 -2.32
N THR A 123 15.61 -0.41 -3.05
CA THR A 123 14.75 -0.44 -4.25
C THR A 123 13.31 -0.93 -4.05
N PHE A 124 12.88 -1.22 -2.82
CA PHE A 124 11.56 -1.80 -2.53
C PHE A 124 10.40 -0.79 -2.43
N ALA A 125 10.63 0.47 -2.83
CA ALA A 125 9.59 1.49 -2.91
C ALA A 125 9.61 2.22 -4.26
N PRO A 126 9.41 1.52 -5.40
CA PRO A 126 9.29 2.17 -6.70
C PRO A 126 8.13 3.16 -6.71
N GLN A 127 8.35 4.34 -7.28
CA GLN A 127 7.37 5.42 -7.32
C GLN A 127 7.46 6.20 -8.63
N GLY A 128 6.33 6.58 -9.21
CA GLY A 128 6.31 7.40 -10.40
C GLY A 128 5.35 6.86 -11.46
N PRO A 129 5.55 7.23 -12.77
CA PRO A 129 6.60 8.16 -13.25
C PRO A 129 6.31 9.63 -12.95
N TRP A 130 5.06 10.01 -12.61
CA TRP A 130 4.68 11.40 -12.33
C TRP A 130 3.68 11.50 -11.18
N ILE A 131 3.60 12.68 -10.61
CA ILE A 131 2.55 13.03 -9.66
C ILE A 131 1.45 13.75 -10.43
N VAL A 132 0.22 13.27 -10.33
CA VAL A 132 -0.96 13.94 -10.86
C VAL A 132 -1.53 14.84 -9.76
N PRO A 133 -1.52 16.18 -9.92
CA PRO A 133 -2.14 17.07 -8.93
C PRO A 133 -3.63 16.72 -8.73
N LYS A 134 -4.10 16.85 -7.51
CA LYS A 134 -5.48 16.44 -7.13
C LYS A 134 -6.56 17.12 -7.97
N GLU A 135 -6.33 18.37 -8.38
CA GLU A 135 -7.26 19.14 -9.20
C GLU A 135 -7.52 18.52 -10.56
N PHE A 136 -6.55 17.79 -11.11
CA PHE A 136 -6.66 17.08 -12.39
C PHE A 136 -7.12 15.63 -12.24
N TYR A 137 -6.84 15.01 -11.11
CA TYR A 137 -7.25 13.62 -10.86
C TYR A 137 -8.73 13.52 -10.49
N GLY A 138 -9.24 14.47 -9.70
CA GLY A 138 -10.58 14.44 -9.13
C GLY A 138 -10.65 13.60 -7.85
N ASP A 139 -11.85 13.11 -7.50
CA ASP A 139 -12.02 12.31 -6.28
C ASP A 139 -11.44 10.90 -6.44
N PRO A 140 -10.39 10.55 -5.72
CA PRO A 140 -9.80 9.22 -5.79
C PRO A 140 -10.75 8.13 -5.29
N MET A 141 -11.67 8.42 -4.38
CA MET A 141 -12.64 7.44 -3.89
C MET A 141 -13.64 6.99 -4.96
N GLU A 142 -13.85 7.82 -5.98
CA GLU A 142 -14.68 7.48 -7.13
C GLU A 142 -13.87 6.91 -8.30
N ARG A 143 -12.65 7.40 -8.48
CA ARG A 143 -11.88 7.19 -9.71
C ARG A 143 -10.78 6.15 -9.62
N LEU A 144 -10.30 5.83 -8.42
CA LEU A 144 -9.21 4.89 -8.27
C LEU A 144 -9.56 3.52 -8.86
N HIS A 145 -8.77 3.13 -9.83
CA HIS A 145 -8.70 1.79 -10.38
C HIS A 145 -7.23 1.48 -10.62
N GLN A 146 -6.66 0.63 -9.80
CA GLN A 146 -5.27 0.21 -9.91
C GLN A 146 -5.18 -1.20 -10.45
N THR A 147 -4.25 -1.40 -11.38
CA THR A 147 -3.96 -2.71 -11.98
C THR A 147 -2.45 -2.90 -12.09
N LEU A 148 -2.01 -4.13 -11.89
CA LEU A 148 -0.65 -4.55 -12.17
C LEU A 148 -0.66 -5.64 -13.22
N VAL A 149 0.14 -5.45 -14.25
CA VAL A 149 0.31 -6.42 -15.34
C VAL A 149 1.76 -6.88 -15.36
N ILE A 150 1.99 -8.18 -15.31
CA ILE A 150 3.31 -8.81 -15.46
C ILE A 150 3.23 -9.78 -16.63
N ASP A 151 4.14 -9.63 -17.59
CA ASP A 151 4.20 -10.47 -18.80
C ASP A 151 2.86 -10.58 -19.55
N GLY A 152 2.11 -9.48 -19.59
CA GLY A 152 0.80 -9.41 -20.24
C GLY A 152 -0.37 -9.99 -19.45
N VAL A 153 -0.13 -10.47 -18.22
CA VAL A 153 -1.16 -11.01 -17.32
C VAL A 153 -1.47 -10.01 -16.21
N THR A 154 -2.75 -9.69 -16.02
CA THR A 154 -3.17 -8.90 -14.86
C THR A 154 -3.04 -9.75 -13.61
N VAL A 155 -2.16 -9.35 -12.70
CA VAL A 155 -1.84 -10.07 -11.45
C VAL A 155 -2.40 -9.39 -10.20
N GLN A 156 -2.80 -8.11 -10.32
CA GLN A 156 -3.46 -7.39 -9.25
C GLN A 156 -4.44 -6.37 -9.84
N GLU A 157 -5.61 -6.24 -9.22
CA GLU A 157 -6.62 -5.24 -9.59
C GLU A 157 -7.40 -4.84 -8.33
N ALA A 158 -7.61 -3.53 -8.14
CA ALA A 158 -8.44 -3.01 -7.05
C ALA A 158 -9.07 -1.67 -7.40
N ARG A 159 -10.18 -1.35 -6.74
CA ARG A 159 -10.89 -0.06 -6.83
C ARG A 159 -11.06 0.55 -5.46
N ALA A 160 -11.25 1.87 -5.39
CA ALA A 160 -11.41 2.60 -4.13
C ALA A 160 -12.57 2.08 -3.27
N GLY A 161 -13.66 1.63 -3.88
CA GLY A 161 -14.81 1.05 -3.17
C GLY A 161 -14.50 -0.22 -2.37
N ASP A 162 -13.34 -0.83 -2.59
CA ASP A 162 -12.85 -1.99 -1.82
C ASP A 162 -12.00 -1.60 -0.59
N MET A 163 -11.76 -0.30 -0.35
CA MET A 163 -10.99 0.15 0.81
C MET A 163 -11.77 -0.04 2.11
N ILE A 164 -11.08 -0.52 3.14
CA ILE A 164 -11.62 -0.69 4.51
C ILE A 164 -11.69 0.67 5.21
N HIS A 165 -10.60 1.43 5.17
CA HIS A 165 -10.50 2.81 5.64
C HIS A 165 -10.25 3.72 4.44
N ASN A 166 -11.06 4.74 4.28
CA ASN A 166 -10.91 5.68 3.18
C ASN A 166 -9.71 6.64 3.39
N ILE A 167 -9.36 7.38 2.35
CA ILE A 167 -8.20 8.28 2.38
C ILE A 167 -8.26 9.31 3.50
N PRO A 168 -9.38 10.03 3.73
CA PRO A 168 -9.51 10.93 4.87
C PRO A 168 -9.28 10.25 6.23
N GLU A 169 -9.83 9.05 6.44
CA GLU A 169 -9.65 8.29 7.67
C GLU A 169 -8.18 7.89 7.91
N LEU A 170 -7.46 7.51 6.84
CA LEU A 170 -6.04 7.19 6.91
C LEU A 170 -5.17 8.41 7.25
N ILE A 171 -5.57 9.60 6.77
CA ILE A 171 -4.83 10.85 7.02
C ILE A 171 -5.07 11.35 8.44
N GLU A 172 -6.27 11.19 8.96
CA GLU A 172 -6.63 11.57 10.33
C GLU A 172 -5.90 10.71 11.38
N TYR A 173 -5.78 9.40 11.11
CA TYR A 173 -5.13 8.44 12.01
C TYR A 173 -3.64 8.72 12.18
#